data_87cf6d9f6239d325cf439a31b7297508
#
_entry.id   87cf6d9f6239d325cf439a31b7297508
#
_cell.length_a   1.000
_cell.length_b   1.000
_cell.length_c   1.000
_cell.angle_alpha   90.00
_cell.angle_beta   90.00
_cell.angle_gamma   90.00
#
_symmetry.space_group_name_H-M   'P 1'
#
loop_
_entity.id
_entity.type
_entity.pdbx_description
1 polymer ?
#
loop_
_entity_poly.entity_id
_entity_poly.type
_entity_poly.pdbx_seq_one_letter_code
_entity_poly.pdbx_strand_id
1 'polypeptide(L)'
;MALDKDGLLDTLNSVTSIPAIPFRQGAIDYDAHGKNVNYLMENNHLEGGRLRVIGIAGTSLIHHISADDQVQLMGFTGEQMGGKGLLMAGIAPNPIGEAERLIEREAALEYPPDVFLIMPLTGVGNAEGIFAYYMDMAERLGRSCGAKLLYYLRSQAELDIAVRLMNESEYFVGLKIGTTVDDVEPIVAGVKEGAALVIWGVGDRSTGPARRGSKGHTSGINVVFVRASDEINNAQRRGDFEASQRIEDEIAAFEEIRFRNGRMYNYSAVVEAMHLGGFDDVVGGEGGPFNPRVPKEVAVEVAVAIEGLVKYH
;
A
#
# COMPACT_ATOMS: atom_id res chain seq x y z
N MET A 1 -4.57 -3.86 -20.19
CA MET A 1 -5.89 -4.56 -20.42
C MET A 1 -6.62 -4.49 -19.09
N ALA A 2 -7.79 -3.87 -19.04
CA ALA A 2 -8.53 -3.75 -17.79
C ALA A 2 -8.90 -5.16 -17.28
N LEU A 3 -8.54 -5.45 -16.02
CA LEU A 3 -8.91 -6.70 -15.35
C LEU A 3 -10.43 -6.70 -15.08
N ASP A 4 -11.06 -7.85 -15.25
CA ASP A 4 -12.40 -8.03 -14.68
C ASP A 4 -12.32 -8.08 -13.15
N LYS A 5 -13.47 -8.14 -12.48
CA LYS A 5 -13.51 -8.09 -11.01
C LYS A 5 -12.73 -9.23 -10.38
N ASP A 6 -12.88 -10.44 -10.88
CA ASP A 6 -12.23 -11.63 -10.30
C ASP A 6 -10.71 -11.56 -10.50
N GLY A 7 -10.25 -11.17 -11.68
CA GLY A 7 -8.83 -10.94 -11.97
C GLY A 7 -8.23 -9.81 -11.12
N LEU A 8 -9.01 -8.74 -10.86
CA LEU A 8 -8.61 -7.66 -9.98
C LEU A 8 -8.45 -8.14 -8.53
N LEU A 9 -9.42 -8.90 -8.00
CA LEU A 9 -9.36 -9.44 -6.65
C LEU A 9 -8.20 -10.45 -6.49
N ASP A 10 -7.95 -11.31 -7.48
CA ASP A 10 -6.81 -12.24 -7.42
C ASP A 10 -5.47 -11.50 -7.48
N THR A 11 -5.35 -10.45 -8.30
CA THR A 11 -4.13 -9.63 -8.38
C THR A 11 -3.88 -8.88 -7.06
N LEU A 12 -4.92 -8.31 -6.44
CA LEU A 12 -4.83 -7.66 -5.13
C LEU A 12 -4.50 -8.63 -3.99
N ASN A 13 -4.79 -9.94 -4.13
CA ASN A 13 -4.35 -10.97 -3.19
C ASN A 13 -2.84 -11.24 -3.32
N SER A 14 -2.06 -10.21 -3.11
CA SER A 14 -0.63 -10.12 -3.33
C SER A 14 0.02 -9.17 -2.35
N VAL A 15 1.28 -8.81 -2.62
CA VAL A 15 1.99 -7.74 -1.93
C VAL A 15 1.74 -6.44 -2.67
N THR A 16 1.13 -5.46 -1.99
CA THR A 16 1.09 -4.09 -2.49
C THR A 16 2.34 -3.36 -2.01
N SER A 17 3.26 -3.11 -2.92
CA SER A 17 4.48 -2.33 -2.70
C SER A 17 4.13 -0.84 -2.53
N ILE A 18 4.53 -0.22 -1.42
CA ILE A 18 4.29 1.21 -1.19
C ILE A 18 5.64 1.95 -1.23
N PRO A 19 6.06 2.51 -2.39
CA PRO A 19 7.34 3.17 -2.53
C PRO A 19 7.53 4.33 -1.55
N ALA A 20 8.70 4.40 -0.93
CA ALA A 20 9.19 5.61 -0.30
C ALA A 20 9.66 6.54 -1.42
N ILE A 21 8.88 7.58 -1.72
CA ILE A 21 9.21 8.52 -2.80
C ILE A 21 10.49 9.27 -2.46
N PRO A 22 11.53 9.24 -3.32
CA PRO A 22 12.75 9.97 -3.07
C PRO A 22 12.56 11.47 -3.34
N PHE A 23 13.15 12.29 -2.48
CA PHE A 23 13.20 13.73 -2.64
C PHE A 23 14.64 14.20 -2.74
N ARG A 24 14.87 15.25 -3.54
CA ARG A 24 16.14 15.95 -3.68
C ARG A 24 15.88 17.46 -3.67
N GLN A 25 16.54 18.17 -2.77
CA GLN A 25 16.36 19.62 -2.59
C GLN A 25 14.88 20.03 -2.40
N GLY A 26 14.11 19.20 -1.71
CA GLY A 26 12.71 19.46 -1.39
C GLY A 26 11.70 19.13 -2.51
N ALA A 27 12.14 18.71 -3.69
CA ALA A 27 11.31 18.27 -4.80
C ALA A 27 11.38 16.75 -4.98
N ILE A 28 10.35 16.15 -5.61
CA ILE A 28 10.35 14.74 -5.98
C ILE A 28 11.47 14.47 -6.99
N ASP A 29 12.30 13.48 -6.72
CA ASP A 29 13.33 13.00 -7.63
C ASP A 29 12.77 11.88 -8.52
N TYR A 30 12.24 12.27 -9.68
CA TYR A 30 11.62 11.33 -10.62
C TYR A 30 12.59 10.31 -11.20
N ASP A 31 13.86 10.67 -11.40
CA ASP A 31 14.87 9.73 -11.90
C ASP A 31 15.15 8.62 -10.87
N ALA A 32 15.27 9.02 -9.60
CA ALA A 32 15.41 8.08 -8.50
C ALA A 32 14.16 7.23 -8.30
N HIS A 33 12.96 7.84 -8.39
CA HIS A 33 11.70 7.12 -8.31
C HIS A 33 11.56 6.10 -9.45
N GLY A 34 11.93 6.45 -10.66
CA GLY A 34 11.92 5.54 -11.82
C GLY A 34 12.81 4.30 -11.60
N LYS A 35 14.02 4.48 -11.01
CA LYS A 35 14.87 3.34 -10.61
C LYS A 35 14.17 2.44 -9.61
N ASN A 36 13.55 3.00 -8.58
CA ASN A 36 12.84 2.26 -7.55
C ASN A 36 11.63 1.48 -8.11
N VAL A 37 10.89 2.06 -9.07
CA VAL A 37 9.80 1.36 -9.78
C VAL A 37 10.36 0.21 -10.62
N ASN A 38 11.45 0.44 -11.37
CA ASN A 38 12.09 -0.59 -12.18
C ASN A 38 12.58 -1.75 -11.32
N TYR A 39 13.23 -1.46 -10.17
CA TYR A 39 13.62 -2.49 -9.21
C TYR A 39 12.44 -3.39 -8.82
N LEU A 40 11.30 -2.80 -8.47
CA LEU A 40 10.10 -3.55 -8.11
C LEU A 40 9.53 -4.38 -9.26
N MET A 41 9.56 -3.86 -10.48
CA MET A 41 9.02 -4.54 -11.66
C MET A 41 9.91 -5.68 -12.15
N GLU A 42 11.24 -5.50 -12.07
CA GLU A 42 12.23 -6.48 -12.53
C GLU A 42 12.43 -7.62 -11.51
N ASN A 43 12.30 -7.33 -10.22
CA ASN A 43 12.48 -8.29 -9.13
C ASN A 43 11.14 -8.83 -8.60
N ASN A 44 10.25 -9.29 -9.49
CA ASN A 44 8.97 -9.88 -9.10
C ASN A 44 9.12 -11.38 -8.80
N HIS A 45 9.17 -11.74 -7.50
CA HIS A 45 9.29 -13.12 -7.01
C HIS A 45 7.95 -13.77 -6.65
N LEU A 46 6.83 -13.16 -7.04
CA LEU A 46 5.49 -13.71 -6.80
C LEU A 46 5.29 -14.97 -7.66
N GLU A 47 4.88 -16.07 -7.03
CA GLU A 47 4.64 -17.34 -7.71
C GLU A 47 3.42 -17.28 -8.64
N GLY A 48 3.38 -18.17 -9.64
CA GLY A 48 2.23 -18.32 -10.55
C GLY A 48 2.10 -17.22 -11.60
N GLY A 49 3.16 -16.45 -11.87
CA GLY A 49 3.13 -15.37 -12.87
C GLY A 49 2.27 -14.17 -12.45
N ARG A 50 2.05 -13.97 -11.16
CA ARG A 50 1.23 -12.88 -10.63
C ARG A 50 1.88 -11.52 -10.88
N LEU A 51 1.02 -10.55 -11.14
CA LEU A 51 1.43 -9.18 -11.41
C LEU A 51 1.97 -8.49 -10.14
N ARG A 52 2.96 -7.63 -10.31
CA ARG A 52 3.40 -6.70 -9.28
C ARG A 52 2.29 -5.66 -9.02
N VAL A 53 1.99 -5.40 -7.74
CA VAL A 53 1.10 -4.32 -7.34
C VAL A 53 1.94 -3.19 -6.74
N ILE A 54 1.85 -1.99 -7.30
CA ILE A 54 2.50 -0.78 -6.76
C ILE A 54 1.41 0.19 -6.32
N GLY A 55 1.51 0.65 -5.07
CA GLY A 55 0.57 1.62 -4.49
C GLY A 55 1.27 2.91 -4.10
N ILE A 56 0.95 4.02 -4.74
CA ILE A 56 1.38 5.35 -4.30
C ILE A 56 0.40 5.81 -3.22
N ALA A 57 0.76 5.59 -1.95
CA ALA A 57 -0.16 5.78 -0.83
C ALA A 57 0.59 6.34 0.41
N GLY A 58 0.17 6.01 1.63
CA GLY A 58 0.63 6.62 2.89
C GLY A 58 2.14 6.84 3.04
N THR A 59 2.96 5.79 2.93
CA THR A 59 4.44 5.92 3.00
C THR A 59 5.06 6.56 1.75
N SER A 60 4.29 6.76 0.69
CA SER A 60 4.68 7.60 -0.44
C SER A 60 4.45 9.10 -0.18
N LEU A 61 4.11 9.48 1.06
CA LEU A 61 3.93 10.85 1.54
C LEU A 61 2.85 11.66 0.78
N ILE A 62 1.83 11.01 0.24
CA ILE A 62 0.76 11.67 -0.55
C ILE A 62 0.03 12.77 0.21
N HIS A 63 0.00 12.72 1.55
CA HIS A 63 -0.59 13.78 2.38
C HIS A 63 0.24 15.07 2.43
N HIS A 64 1.46 15.06 1.91
CA HIS A 64 2.46 16.11 2.06
C HIS A 64 2.92 16.71 0.73
N ILE A 65 2.32 16.31 -0.36
CA ILE A 65 2.56 16.83 -1.72
C ILE A 65 1.26 17.39 -2.30
N SER A 66 1.36 18.27 -3.29
CA SER A 66 0.18 18.87 -3.91
C SER A 66 -0.61 17.86 -4.75
N ALA A 67 -1.87 18.17 -5.06
CA ALA A 67 -2.66 17.34 -5.97
C ALA A 67 -2.05 17.28 -7.38
N ASP A 68 -1.37 18.33 -7.82
CA ASP A 68 -0.67 18.34 -9.11
C ASP A 68 0.54 17.40 -9.10
N ASP A 69 1.32 17.41 -8.00
CA ASP A 69 2.42 16.46 -7.82
C ASP A 69 1.93 15.02 -7.74
N GLN A 70 0.76 14.77 -7.10
CA GLN A 70 0.17 13.43 -7.03
C GLN A 70 -0.20 12.91 -8.42
N VAL A 71 -0.89 13.72 -9.25
CA VAL A 71 -1.23 13.36 -10.63
C VAL A 71 0.03 13.12 -11.47
N GLN A 72 1.05 13.98 -11.35
CA GLN A 72 2.31 13.82 -12.08
C GLN A 72 3.05 12.55 -11.65
N LEU A 73 3.13 12.29 -10.34
CA LEU A 73 3.76 11.10 -9.78
C LEU A 73 3.04 9.83 -10.22
N MET A 74 1.71 9.85 -10.23
CA MET A 74 0.89 8.72 -10.67
C MET A 74 1.09 8.45 -12.16
N GLY A 75 1.05 9.48 -13.01
CA GLY A 75 1.32 9.35 -14.45
C GLY A 75 2.70 8.78 -14.73
N PHE A 76 3.74 9.33 -14.08
CA PHE A 76 5.10 8.84 -14.20
C PHE A 76 5.24 7.37 -13.76
N THR A 77 4.63 7.00 -12.61
CA THR A 77 4.67 5.61 -12.13
C THR A 77 3.99 4.66 -13.11
N GLY A 78 2.82 5.03 -13.64
CA GLY A 78 2.09 4.24 -14.62
C GLY A 78 2.87 4.03 -15.92
N GLU A 79 3.55 5.08 -16.41
CA GLU A 79 4.45 5.02 -17.58
C GLU A 79 5.62 4.06 -17.33
N GLN A 80 6.29 4.15 -16.18
CA GLN A 80 7.39 3.25 -15.80
C GLN A 80 6.93 1.79 -15.72
N MET A 81 5.74 1.52 -15.19
CA MET A 81 5.15 0.19 -15.14
C MET A 81 4.74 -0.33 -16.54
N GLY A 82 4.45 0.57 -17.49
CA GLY A 82 4.08 0.22 -18.87
C GLY A 82 2.88 -0.73 -18.97
N GLY A 83 1.94 -0.67 -18.04
CA GLY A 83 0.76 -1.53 -17.99
C GLY A 83 1.04 -3.01 -17.65
N LYS A 84 2.24 -3.33 -17.14
CA LYS A 84 2.65 -4.72 -16.81
C LYS A 84 2.41 -5.11 -15.35
N GLY A 85 1.74 -4.26 -14.58
CA GLY A 85 1.40 -4.46 -13.17
C GLY A 85 0.05 -3.85 -12.85
N LEU A 86 -0.32 -3.86 -11.57
CA LEU A 86 -1.49 -3.16 -11.05
C LEU A 86 -1.03 -1.91 -10.31
N LEU A 87 -1.58 -0.76 -10.67
CA LEU A 87 -1.30 0.53 -10.05
C LEU A 87 -2.44 0.93 -9.11
N MET A 88 -2.11 1.28 -7.86
CA MET A 88 -3.04 1.75 -6.84
C MET A 88 -2.73 3.20 -6.46
N ALA A 89 -3.73 4.07 -6.49
CA ALA A 89 -3.64 5.44 -6.00
C ALA A 89 -4.19 5.58 -4.59
N GLY A 90 -3.42 6.13 -3.67
CA GLY A 90 -3.91 6.54 -2.35
C GLY A 90 -4.55 7.91 -2.41
N ILE A 91 -5.79 8.04 -1.95
CA ILE A 91 -6.55 9.29 -2.00
C ILE A 91 -6.84 9.78 -0.58
N ALA A 92 -6.29 10.93 -0.20
CA ALA A 92 -6.64 11.58 1.06
C ALA A 92 -8.04 12.20 0.95
N PRO A 93 -9.02 11.78 1.79
CA PRO A 93 -10.41 12.19 1.60
C PRO A 93 -10.73 13.59 2.11
N ASN A 94 -9.76 14.35 2.55
CA ASN A 94 -9.94 15.70 3.10
C ASN A 94 -9.14 16.76 2.32
N PRO A 95 -9.74 17.78 1.73
CA PRO A 95 -11.20 17.97 1.56
C PRO A 95 -11.80 17.04 0.53
N ILE A 96 -13.01 16.54 0.77
CA ILE A 96 -13.60 15.46 -0.03
C ILE A 96 -13.83 15.84 -1.50
N GLY A 97 -14.22 17.06 -1.80
CA GLY A 97 -14.39 17.51 -3.18
C GLY A 97 -13.08 17.63 -3.95
N GLU A 98 -11.94 17.82 -3.29
CA GLU A 98 -10.62 17.74 -3.91
C GLU A 98 -10.24 16.29 -4.17
N ALA A 99 -10.56 15.38 -3.23
CA ALA A 99 -10.34 13.95 -3.39
C ALA A 99 -11.07 13.38 -4.61
N GLU A 100 -12.33 13.75 -4.81
CA GLU A 100 -13.10 13.33 -5.99
C GLU A 100 -12.48 13.85 -7.29
N ARG A 101 -12.12 15.13 -7.35
CA ARG A 101 -11.42 15.70 -8.51
C ARG A 101 -10.08 15.05 -8.78
N LEU A 102 -9.35 14.66 -7.74
CA LEU A 102 -8.08 13.95 -7.89
C LEU A 102 -8.28 12.57 -8.52
N ILE A 103 -9.29 11.82 -8.07
CA ILE A 103 -9.66 10.52 -8.67
C ILE A 103 -10.00 10.69 -10.16
N GLU A 104 -10.81 11.70 -10.52
CA GLU A 104 -11.17 11.96 -11.91
C GLU A 104 -9.95 12.31 -12.78
N ARG A 105 -9.03 13.13 -12.25
CA ARG A 105 -7.79 13.51 -12.93
C ARG A 105 -6.85 12.32 -13.14
N GLU A 106 -6.69 11.49 -12.12
CA GLU A 106 -5.82 10.30 -12.21
C GLU A 106 -6.44 9.21 -13.08
N ALA A 107 -7.76 9.05 -13.08
CA ALA A 107 -8.47 8.14 -13.98
C ALA A 107 -8.37 8.54 -15.46
N ALA A 108 -8.06 9.82 -15.75
CA ALA A 108 -7.89 10.32 -17.12
C ALA A 108 -6.45 10.21 -17.65
N LEU A 109 -5.50 9.65 -16.87
CA LEU A 109 -4.12 9.44 -17.29
C LEU A 109 -4.03 8.36 -18.40
N GLU A 110 -2.96 8.36 -19.17
CA GLU A 110 -2.70 7.34 -20.20
C GLU A 110 -2.54 5.93 -19.58
N TYR A 111 -1.88 5.84 -18.43
CA TYR A 111 -1.77 4.63 -17.58
C TYR A 111 -2.43 4.93 -16.23
N PRO A 112 -3.77 4.88 -16.16
CA PRO A 112 -4.49 5.24 -14.95
C PRO A 112 -4.32 4.20 -13.86
N PRO A 113 -4.55 4.57 -12.58
CA PRO A 113 -4.68 3.59 -11.51
C PRO A 113 -5.81 2.60 -11.79
N ASP A 114 -5.56 1.33 -11.50
CA ASP A 114 -6.58 0.28 -11.55
C ASP A 114 -7.55 0.35 -10.37
N VAL A 115 -7.06 0.87 -9.23
CA VAL A 115 -7.84 1.03 -7.99
C VAL A 115 -7.42 2.28 -7.20
N PHE A 116 -8.35 2.83 -6.44
CA PHE A 116 -8.15 4.00 -5.58
C PHE A 116 -8.35 3.61 -4.11
N LEU A 117 -7.30 3.72 -3.30
CA LEU A 117 -7.35 3.46 -1.87
C LEU A 117 -7.77 4.75 -1.13
N ILE A 118 -9.01 4.79 -0.65
CA ILE A 118 -9.49 5.90 0.17
C ILE A 118 -8.81 5.84 1.53
N MET A 119 -7.94 6.81 1.79
CA MET A 119 -7.21 6.93 3.05
C MET A 119 -8.15 7.28 4.20
N PRO A 120 -7.73 7.08 5.46
CA PRO A 120 -8.59 7.35 6.61
C PRO A 120 -9.10 8.79 6.63
N LEU A 121 -10.41 8.96 6.85
CA LEU A 121 -11.03 10.27 7.04
C LEU A 121 -10.50 10.90 8.34
N THR A 122 -10.20 12.19 8.29
CA THR A 122 -9.85 12.99 9.46
C THR A 122 -10.93 14.02 9.75
N GLY A 123 -11.11 14.35 11.03
CA GLY A 123 -12.11 15.33 11.45
C GLY A 123 -13.37 14.69 12.06
N VAL A 124 -14.44 15.45 12.13
CA VAL A 124 -15.70 15.03 12.74
C VAL A 124 -16.56 14.30 11.70
N GLY A 125 -16.96 13.09 12.01
CA GLY A 125 -17.87 12.27 11.20
C GLY A 125 -18.56 11.22 12.06
N ASN A 126 -19.70 10.72 11.61
CA ASN A 126 -20.33 9.53 12.19
C ASN A 126 -20.41 8.42 11.16
N ALA A 127 -20.48 7.19 11.63
CA ALA A 127 -20.40 6.00 10.80
C ALA A 127 -21.44 5.98 9.66
N GLU A 128 -22.71 6.29 9.95
CA GLU A 128 -23.76 6.28 8.93
C GLU A 128 -23.59 7.40 7.90
N GLY A 129 -23.11 8.57 8.30
CA GLY A 129 -22.79 9.66 7.38
C GLY A 129 -21.62 9.31 6.46
N ILE A 130 -20.59 8.65 6.99
CA ILE A 130 -19.44 8.14 6.23
C ILE A 130 -19.92 7.09 5.22
N PHE A 131 -20.74 6.15 5.66
CA PHE A 131 -21.33 5.12 4.79
C PHE A 131 -22.12 5.72 3.64
N ALA A 132 -23.09 6.59 3.96
CA ALA A 132 -23.95 7.19 2.96
C ALA A 132 -23.16 8.01 1.93
N TYR A 133 -22.19 8.78 2.39
CA TYR A 133 -21.36 9.58 1.48
C TYR A 133 -20.48 8.72 0.57
N TYR A 134 -19.80 7.72 1.11
CA TYR A 134 -18.93 6.87 0.30
C TYR A 134 -19.71 5.97 -0.66
N MET A 135 -20.93 5.55 -0.32
CA MET A 135 -21.82 4.85 -1.27
C MET A 135 -22.17 5.75 -2.46
N ASP A 136 -22.60 6.99 -2.22
CA ASP A 136 -22.92 7.95 -3.28
C ASP A 136 -21.67 8.32 -4.12
N MET A 137 -20.54 8.59 -3.47
CA MET A 137 -19.26 8.88 -4.14
C MET A 137 -18.83 7.71 -5.05
N ALA A 138 -18.90 6.49 -4.54
CA ALA A 138 -18.52 5.29 -5.27
C ALA A 138 -19.40 5.10 -6.52
N GLU A 139 -20.71 5.29 -6.39
CA GLU A 139 -21.65 5.21 -7.50
C GLU A 139 -21.35 6.28 -8.57
N ARG A 140 -21.14 7.54 -8.16
CA ARG A 140 -20.85 8.66 -9.08
C ARG A 140 -19.52 8.44 -9.81
N LEU A 141 -18.44 8.18 -9.09
CA LEU A 141 -17.11 8.00 -9.67
C LEU A 141 -17.00 6.68 -10.47
N GLY A 142 -17.64 5.61 -9.98
CA GLY A 142 -17.70 4.35 -10.72
C GLY A 142 -18.38 4.51 -12.08
N ARG A 143 -19.46 5.30 -12.16
CA ARG A 143 -20.16 5.57 -13.42
C ARG A 143 -19.45 6.59 -14.31
N SER A 144 -18.84 7.63 -13.74
CA SER A 144 -18.23 8.73 -14.52
C SER A 144 -16.87 8.35 -15.09
N CYS A 145 -16.02 7.67 -14.33
CA CYS A 145 -14.64 7.34 -14.73
C CYS A 145 -14.24 5.88 -14.50
N GLY A 146 -15.17 5.00 -14.12
CA GLY A 146 -14.87 3.57 -13.92
C GLY A 146 -14.10 3.26 -12.64
N ALA A 147 -14.00 4.20 -11.70
CA ALA A 147 -13.18 4.04 -10.49
C ALA A 147 -13.61 2.82 -9.68
N LYS A 148 -12.62 2.01 -9.26
CA LYS A 148 -12.75 0.94 -8.28
C LYS A 148 -12.06 1.38 -7.00
N LEU A 149 -12.74 1.22 -5.86
CA LEU A 149 -12.33 1.78 -4.59
C LEU A 149 -11.92 0.70 -3.59
N LEU A 150 -10.92 1.01 -2.77
CA LEU A 150 -10.62 0.28 -1.55
C LEU A 150 -10.86 1.21 -0.35
N TYR A 151 -11.44 0.69 0.71
CA TYR A 151 -11.60 1.41 1.96
C TYR A 151 -10.45 1.11 2.92
N TYR A 152 -9.85 2.13 3.54
CA TYR A 152 -8.81 1.93 4.54
C TYR A 152 -9.37 2.10 5.95
N LEU A 153 -9.72 1.01 6.58
CA LEU A 153 -10.25 0.96 7.95
C LEU A 153 -9.15 1.26 8.98
N ARG A 154 -9.34 2.33 9.75
CA ARG A 154 -8.42 2.74 10.83
C ARG A 154 -9.10 2.95 12.17
N SER A 155 -10.42 2.87 12.22
CA SER A 155 -11.23 3.07 13.42
C SER A 155 -12.13 1.86 13.64
N GLN A 156 -12.12 1.29 14.84
CA GLN A 156 -13.03 0.21 15.21
C GLN A 156 -14.51 0.64 15.19
N ALA A 157 -14.77 1.94 15.35
CA ALA A 157 -16.12 2.49 15.23
C ALA A 157 -16.71 2.40 13.79
N GLU A 158 -15.87 2.07 12.81
CA GLU A 158 -16.25 2.00 11.40
C GLU A 158 -16.31 0.55 10.89
N LEU A 159 -16.13 -0.46 11.74
CA LEU A 159 -16.13 -1.87 11.33
C LEU A 159 -17.39 -2.28 10.56
N ASP A 160 -18.56 -1.99 11.15
CA ASP A 160 -19.83 -2.39 10.55
C ASP A 160 -20.07 -1.72 9.19
N ILE A 161 -19.79 -0.42 9.08
CA ILE A 161 -19.96 0.29 7.81
C ILE A 161 -18.95 -0.15 6.77
N ALA A 162 -17.73 -0.51 7.17
CA ALA A 162 -16.72 -1.03 6.24
C ALA A 162 -17.20 -2.34 5.59
N VAL A 163 -17.75 -3.26 6.38
CA VAL A 163 -18.35 -4.51 5.87
C VAL A 163 -19.55 -4.22 4.96
N ARG A 164 -20.42 -3.27 5.35
CA ARG A 164 -21.56 -2.87 4.52
C ARG A 164 -21.13 -2.25 3.19
N LEU A 165 -20.12 -1.38 3.17
CA LEU A 165 -19.57 -0.82 1.93
C LEU A 165 -19.13 -1.94 0.96
N MET A 166 -18.45 -2.97 1.48
CA MET A 166 -18.02 -4.12 0.67
C MET A 166 -19.19 -4.94 0.12
N ASN A 167 -20.25 -5.07 0.89
CA ASN A 167 -21.38 -5.93 0.55
C ASN A 167 -22.47 -5.28 -0.31
N GLU A 168 -22.57 -3.95 -0.26
CA GLU A 168 -23.66 -3.19 -0.86
C GLU A 168 -23.20 -2.37 -2.08
N SER A 169 -21.89 -2.09 -2.22
CA SER A 169 -21.35 -1.37 -3.37
C SER A 169 -20.69 -2.31 -4.39
N GLU A 170 -20.95 -2.12 -5.67
CA GLU A 170 -20.24 -2.80 -6.75
C GLU A 170 -18.86 -2.16 -7.08
N TYR A 171 -18.61 -0.95 -6.54
CA TYR A 171 -17.39 -0.17 -6.79
C TYR A 171 -16.36 -0.29 -5.67
N PHE A 172 -16.75 -0.63 -4.44
CA PHE A 172 -15.81 -1.00 -3.40
C PHE A 172 -15.39 -2.47 -3.58
N VAL A 173 -14.13 -2.67 -3.99
CA VAL A 173 -13.57 -3.99 -4.33
C VAL A 173 -12.59 -4.51 -3.27
N GLY A 174 -12.27 -3.72 -2.26
CA GLY A 174 -11.35 -4.15 -1.22
C GLY A 174 -11.42 -3.33 0.06
N LEU A 175 -11.08 -3.98 1.16
CA LEU A 175 -10.98 -3.43 2.50
C LEU A 175 -9.57 -3.64 3.03
N LYS A 176 -8.84 -2.55 3.25
CA LYS A 176 -7.53 -2.57 3.91
C LYS A 176 -7.71 -2.40 5.40
N ILE A 177 -7.34 -3.41 6.20
CA ILE A 177 -7.40 -3.37 7.67
C ILE A 177 -6.12 -2.73 8.21
N GLY A 178 -6.26 -1.66 8.97
CA GLY A 178 -5.17 -0.98 9.69
C GLY A 178 -5.42 -0.82 11.18
N THR A 179 -6.40 -1.53 11.72
CA THR A 179 -6.75 -1.62 13.15
C THR A 179 -5.96 -2.75 13.82
N THR A 180 -6.60 -3.75 14.38
CA THR A 180 -5.94 -4.85 15.08
C THR A 180 -6.11 -6.18 14.34
N VAL A 181 -5.26 -7.15 14.67
CA VAL A 181 -5.34 -8.49 14.10
C VAL A 181 -6.65 -9.22 14.51
N ASP A 182 -7.22 -8.85 15.65
CA ASP A 182 -8.47 -9.45 16.15
C ASP A 182 -9.70 -9.00 15.35
N ASP A 183 -9.62 -7.87 14.64
CA ASP A 183 -10.69 -7.38 13.77
C ASP A 183 -10.77 -8.13 12.43
N VAL A 184 -9.75 -8.92 12.07
CA VAL A 184 -9.67 -9.59 10.77
C VAL A 184 -10.77 -10.65 10.60
N GLU A 185 -10.87 -11.58 11.55
CA GLU A 185 -11.82 -12.71 11.43
C GLU A 185 -13.28 -12.26 11.34
N PRO A 186 -13.80 -11.36 12.21
CA PRO A 186 -15.17 -10.88 12.09
C PRO A 186 -15.42 -10.10 10.79
N ILE A 187 -14.44 -9.35 10.28
CA ILE A 187 -14.57 -8.65 8.99
C ILE A 187 -14.63 -9.67 7.84
N VAL A 188 -13.73 -10.64 7.82
CA VAL A 188 -13.71 -11.68 6.77
C VAL A 188 -15.01 -12.48 6.78
N ALA A 189 -15.53 -12.81 7.95
CA ALA A 189 -16.82 -13.49 8.07
C ALA A 189 -18.02 -12.64 7.65
N GLY A 190 -17.92 -11.32 7.78
CA GLY A 190 -18.98 -10.37 7.41
C GLY A 190 -19.02 -10.00 5.93
N VAL A 191 -17.87 -10.06 5.23
CA VAL A 191 -17.80 -9.76 3.79
C VAL A 191 -18.25 -10.96 2.97
N LYS A 192 -19.25 -10.76 2.10
CA LYS A 192 -19.78 -11.81 1.21
C LYS A 192 -18.70 -12.31 0.27
N GLU A 193 -18.72 -13.61 -0.01
CA GLU A 193 -17.79 -14.24 -0.96
C GLU A 193 -17.84 -13.54 -2.34
N GLY A 194 -16.67 -13.21 -2.87
CA GLY A 194 -16.54 -12.50 -4.16
C GLY A 194 -16.96 -11.03 -4.15
N ALA A 195 -17.46 -10.49 -3.03
CA ALA A 195 -17.84 -9.08 -2.97
C ALA A 195 -16.60 -8.16 -2.99
N ALA A 196 -15.64 -8.41 -2.10
CA ALA A 196 -14.42 -7.62 -1.99
C ALA A 196 -13.29 -8.42 -1.34
N LEU A 197 -12.05 -7.93 -1.46
CA LEU A 197 -10.88 -8.52 -0.83
C LEU A 197 -10.58 -7.85 0.52
N VAL A 198 -10.31 -8.63 1.54
CA VAL A 198 -9.87 -8.15 2.86
C VAL A 198 -8.35 -8.24 2.94
N ILE A 199 -7.66 -7.07 2.97
CA ILE A 199 -6.21 -6.94 2.85
C ILE A 199 -5.62 -6.46 4.19
N TRP A 200 -4.49 -7.06 4.63
CA TRP A 200 -3.76 -6.56 5.79
C TRP A 200 -2.99 -5.27 5.48
N GLY A 201 -3.14 -4.26 6.34
CA GLY A 201 -2.64 -2.91 6.11
C GLY A 201 -1.50 -2.45 7.04
N VAL A 202 -0.91 -3.35 7.85
CA VAL A 202 0.12 -2.97 8.84
C VAL A 202 1.45 -3.68 8.55
N GLY A 203 2.02 -3.39 7.37
CA GLY A 203 3.32 -3.90 6.95
C GLY A 203 3.34 -5.42 6.75
N ASP A 204 4.53 -5.96 6.76
CA ASP A 204 4.81 -7.35 6.44
C ASP A 204 4.57 -8.32 7.59
N ARG A 205 4.14 -7.83 8.75
CA ARG A 205 3.64 -8.64 9.88
C ARG A 205 2.23 -9.15 9.59
N SER A 206 2.10 -10.02 8.60
CA SER A 206 0.85 -10.41 7.93
C SER A 206 0.43 -11.87 8.15
N THR A 207 1.30 -12.73 8.73
CA THR A 207 1.01 -14.16 8.94
C THR A 207 -0.16 -14.38 9.89
N GLY A 208 -0.19 -13.66 11.02
CA GLY A 208 -1.32 -13.73 11.96
C GLY A 208 -2.66 -13.34 11.32
N PRO A 209 -2.75 -12.19 10.65
CA PRO A 209 -3.90 -11.80 9.82
C PRO A 209 -4.28 -12.82 8.73
N ALA A 210 -3.29 -13.38 8.01
CA ALA A 210 -3.56 -14.37 6.96
C ALA A 210 -4.15 -15.68 7.52
N ARG A 211 -3.69 -16.13 8.70
CA ARG A 211 -4.31 -17.27 9.42
C ARG A 211 -5.78 -17.02 9.76
N ARG A 212 -6.20 -15.76 9.89
CA ARG A 212 -7.58 -15.33 10.15
C ARG A 212 -8.38 -14.99 8.90
N GLY A 213 -7.81 -15.25 7.72
CA GLY A 213 -8.50 -15.17 6.43
C GLY A 213 -8.26 -13.88 5.63
N SER A 214 -7.42 -12.93 6.08
CA SER A 214 -7.00 -11.83 5.21
C SER A 214 -6.16 -12.35 4.03
N LYS A 215 -6.24 -11.65 2.90
CA LYS A 215 -5.56 -12.05 1.66
C LYS A 215 -4.76 -10.88 1.10
N GLY A 216 -3.44 -11.10 0.96
CA GLY A 216 -2.54 -10.01 0.57
C GLY A 216 -2.24 -9.04 1.72
N HIS A 217 -1.24 -8.23 1.52
CA HIS A 217 -0.84 -7.21 2.49
C HIS A 217 -0.14 -6.03 1.82
N THR A 218 -0.03 -4.90 2.55
CA THR A 218 0.74 -3.76 2.07
C THR A 218 2.12 -3.77 2.71
N SER A 219 3.15 -3.65 1.89
CA SER A 219 4.55 -3.64 2.30
C SER A 219 5.22 -2.29 2.05
N GLY A 220 6.05 -1.88 2.99
CA GLY A 220 6.98 -0.77 2.79
C GLY A 220 8.42 -1.24 2.78
N ILE A 221 8.74 -2.47 3.18
CA ILE A 221 10.11 -3.00 3.13
C ILE A 221 10.46 -3.61 1.78
N ASN A 222 9.49 -4.08 1.02
CA ASN A 222 9.75 -4.70 -0.27
C ASN A 222 10.31 -3.73 -1.32
N VAL A 223 10.24 -2.44 -1.07
CA VAL A 223 10.88 -1.43 -1.92
C VAL A 223 12.41 -1.43 -1.80
N VAL A 224 12.96 -2.26 -0.91
CA VAL A 224 14.39 -2.49 -0.74
C VAL A 224 14.71 -3.98 -0.51
N PHE A 225 13.79 -4.76 0.02
CA PHE A 225 13.92 -6.20 0.27
C PHE A 225 12.71 -6.93 -0.33
N VAL A 226 12.55 -6.80 -1.66
CA VAL A 226 11.34 -7.22 -2.38
C VAL A 226 11.02 -8.69 -2.17
N ARG A 227 12.05 -9.53 -2.13
CA ARG A 227 11.92 -10.98 -2.02
C ARG A 227 11.35 -11.42 -0.67
N ALA A 228 11.66 -10.72 0.43
CA ALA A 228 11.11 -11.06 1.74
C ALA A 228 9.57 -11.03 1.74
N SER A 229 9.00 -9.92 1.28
CA SER A 229 7.54 -9.73 1.23
C SER A 229 6.88 -10.70 0.25
N ASP A 230 7.51 -10.93 -0.90
CA ASP A 230 6.98 -11.86 -1.90
C ASP A 230 6.96 -13.31 -1.39
N GLU A 231 8.03 -13.76 -0.72
CA GLU A 231 8.11 -15.10 -0.13
C GLU A 231 7.11 -15.26 1.03
N ILE A 232 6.90 -14.23 1.87
CA ILE A 232 5.84 -14.21 2.88
C ILE A 232 4.47 -14.46 2.21
N ASN A 233 4.12 -13.69 1.18
CA ASN A 233 2.85 -13.83 0.49
C ASN A 233 2.72 -15.19 -0.23
N ASN A 234 3.78 -15.66 -0.90
CA ASN A 234 3.80 -16.97 -1.54
C ASN A 234 3.52 -18.09 -0.53
N ALA A 235 4.18 -18.07 0.63
CA ALA A 235 3.96 -19.03 1.70
C ALA A 235 2.52 -18.99 2.23
N GLN A 236 1.97 -17.80 2.46
CA GLN A 236 0.57 -17.62 2.88
C GLN A 236 -0.42 -18.19 1.86
N ARG A 237 -0.20 -17.94 0.57
CA ARG A 237 -1.06 -18.48 -0.50
C ARG A 237 -1.02 -20.00 -0.61
N ARG A 238 0.11 -20.64 -0.25
CA ARG A 238 0.22 -22.10 -0.14
C ARG A 238 -0.34 -22.66 1.15
N GLY A 239 -0.74 -21.81 2.12
CA GLY A 239 -1.13 -22.22 3.46
C GLY A 239 0.05 -22.59 4.37
N ASP A 240 1.29 -22.30 3.96
CA ASP A 240 2.50 -22.54 4.74
C ASP A 240 2.79 -21.32 5.65
N PHE A 241 1.97 -21.17 6.66
CA PHE A 241 2.08 -20.06 7.61
C PHE A 241 3.34 -20.14 8.48
N GLU A 242 3.96 -21.31 8.60
CA GLU A 242 5.19 -21.46 9.37
C GLU A 242 6.39 -20.92 8.56
N ALA A 243 6.43 -21.16 7.25
CA ALA A 243 7.41 -20.55 6.38
C ALA A 243 7.26 -19.02 6.35
N SER A 244 6.02 -18.53 6.25
CA SER A 244 5.72 -17.10 6.33
C SER A 244 6.21 -16.49 7.64
N GLN A 245 5.94 -17.14 8.80
CA GLN A 245 6.36 -16.64 10.09
C GLN A 245 7.88 -16.59 10.26
N ARG A 246 8.61 -17.57 9.73
CA ARG A 246 10.09 -17.54 9.80
C ARG A 246 10.67 -16.31 9.11
N ILE A 247 10.10 -15.89 7.97
CA ILE A 247 10.58 -14.70 7.27
C ILE A 247 10.16 -13.43 8.04
N GLU A 248 8.95 -13.40 8.59
CA GLU A 248 8.53 -12.30 9.49
C GLU A 248 9.46 -12.14 10.69
N ASP A 249 9.91 -13.24 11.29
CA ASP A 249 10.83 -13.21 12.42
C ASP A 249 12.20 -12.62 12.01
N GLU A 250 12.66 -12.90 10.79
CA GLU A 250 13.91 -12.32 10.26
C GLU A 250 13.80 -10.80 10.04
N ILE A 251 12.68 -10.30 9.55
CA ILE A 251 12.47 -8.86 9.30
C ILE A 251 12.00 -8.09 10.54
N ALA A 252 11.69 -8.79 11.65
CA ALA A 252 11.00 -8.21 12.81
C ALA A 252 11.72 -7.00 13.40
N ALA A 253 13.06 -7.03 13.51
CA ALA A 253 13.84 -5.94 14.05
C ALA A 253 13.71 -4.65 13.22
N PHE A 254 13.71 -4.78 11.88
CA PHE A 254 13.54 -3.65 10.98
C PHE A 254 12.10 -3.11 11.01
N GLU A 255 11.10 -3.99 11.02
CA GLU A 255 9.70 -3.61 11.18
C GLU A 255 9.44 -2.89 12.51
N GLU A 256 10.10 -3.31 13.60
CA GLU A 256 9.96 -2.65 14.92
C GLU A 256 10.48 -1.20 14.87
N ILE A 257 11.63 -0.95 14.23
CA ILE A 257 12.15 0.42 14.04
C ILE A 257 11.14 1.26 13.28
N ARG A 258 10.56 0.74 12.18
CA ARG A 258 9.60 1.46 11.35
C ARG A 258 8.33 1.85 12.12
N PHE A 259 7.79 0.94 12.92
CA PHE A 259 6.46 1.10 13.52
C PHE A 259 6.48 1.67 14.95
N ARG A 260 7.64 1.79 15.59
CA ARG A 260 7.73 2.35 16.96
C ARG A 260 7.21 3.80 17.01
N ASN A 261 6.78 4.22 18.20
CA ASN A 261 6.30 5.57 18.48
C ASN A 261 5.24 6.08 17.47
N GLY A 262 4.24 5.26 17.18
CA GLY A 262 3.16 5.63 16.26
C GLY A 262 3.59 5.70 14.80
N ARG A 263 4.54 4.87 14.38
CA ARG A 263 5.06 4.77 13.00
C ARG A 263 5.99 5.94 12.62
N MET A 264 6.68 6.49 13.59
CA MET A 264 7.53 7.68 13.42
C MET A 264 8.56 7.54 12.28
N TYR A 265 9.12 6.33 12.10
CA TYR A 265 10.15 6.08 11.09
C TYR A 265 9.67 5.23 9.92
N ASN A 266 8.35 5.13 9.69
CA ASN A 266 7.81 4.24 8.67
C ASN A 266 8.31 4.55 7.24
N TYR A 267 8.55 5.82 6.93
CA TYR A 267 9.19 6.27 5.68
C TYR A 267 10.73 6.31 5.84
N SER A 268 11.21 7.05 6.83
CA SER A 268 12.63 7.41 6.93
C SER A 268 13.56 6.24 7.22
N ALA A 269 13.10 5.17 7.93
CA ALA A 269 13.89 3.97 8.10
C ALA A 269 14.07 3.18 6.79
N VAL A 270 13.07 3.20 5.91
CA VAL A 270 13.19 2.58 4.57
C VAL A 270 14.18 3.35 3.71
N VAL A 271 14.09 4.68 3.70
CA VAL A 271 15.08 5.55 3.03
C VAL A 271 16.48 5.26 3.56
N GLU A 272 16.63 5.12 4.88
CA GLU A 272 17.93 4.79 5.49
C GLU A 272 18.45 3.41 5.06
N ALA A 273 17.57 2.40 5.01
CA ALA A 273 17.93 1.05 4.54
C ALA A 273 18.42 1.07 3.07
N MET A 274 17.80 1.86 2.20
CA MET A 274 18.25 2.05 0.81
C MET A 274 19.67 2.62 0.74
N HIS A 275 20.04 3.54 1.66
CA HIS A 275 21.39 4.11 1.71
C HIS A 275 22.42 3.15 2.30
N LEU A 276 22.03 2.39 3.33
CA LEU A 276 22.94 1.54 4.09
C LEU A 276 23.12 0.14 3.47
N GLY A 277 22.18 -0.30 2.64
CA GLY A 277 22.19 -1.62 2.02
C GLY A 277 23.27 -1.79 0.93
N GLY A 278 23.84 -0.68 0.43
CA GLY A 278 24.89 -0.72 -0.60
C GLY A 278 24.38 -1.12 -1.99
N PHE A 279 23.10 -0.95 -2.27
CA PHE A 279 22.45 -1.28 -3.54
C PHE A 279 22.56 -0.13 -4.54
N ASP A 280 22.77 -0.46 -5.81
CA ASP A 280 22.92 0.53 -6.89
C ASP A 280 21.60 0.77 -7.65
N ASP A 281 20.60 -0.06 -7.47
CA ASP A 281 19.33 -0.10 -8.19
C ASP A 281 18.15 0.50 -7.42
N VAL A 282 18.35 0.91 -6.16
CA VAL A 282 17.38 1.66 -5.36
C VAL A 282 17.97 2.95 -4.80
N VAL A 283 17.16 4.00 -4.71
CA VAL A 283 17.60 5.34 -4.28
C VAL A 283 16.62 5.91 -3.25
N GLY A 284 17.10 6.14 -2.02
CA GLY A 284 16.27 6.67 -0.93
C GLY A 284 16.03 8.18 -0.96
N GLY A 285 16.92 8.95 -1.60
CA GLY A 285 16.85 10.41 -1.59
C GLY A 285 17.31 11.04 -0.25
N GLU A 286 16.96 12.31 -0.03
CA GLU A 286 17.41 13.13 1.11
C GLU A 286 16.43 13.14 2.29
N GLY A 287 15.33 12.40 2.20
CA GLY A 287 14.15 12.48 3.06
C GLY A 287 13.07 13.32 2.40
N GLY A 288 11.85 13.29 2.92
CA GLY A 288 10.69 13.98 2.34
C GLY A 288 10.04 14.97 3.33
N PRO A 289 8.98 15.67 2.92
CA PRO A 289 8.25 16.60 3.77
C PRO A 289 7.86 15.95 5.10
N PHE A 290 8.18 16.63 6.22
CA PHE A 290 7.99 16.15 7.61
C PHE A 290 8.71 14.84 7.97
N ASN A 291 9.47 14.26 7.05
CA ASN A 291 10.16 12.98 7.21
C ASN A 291 11.63 13.13 6.78
N PRO A 292 12.47 13.83 7.56
CA PRO A 292 13.90 13.87 7.29
C PRO A 292 14.54 12.49 7.44
N ARG A 293 15.79 12.34 7.06
CA ARG A 293 16.60 11.16 7.39
C ARG A 293 16.55 10.87 8.89
N VAL A 294 16.66 9.61 9.27
CA VAL A 294 16.63 9.22 10.69
C VAL A 294 17.82 9.81 11.47
N PRO A 295 17.69 10.01 12.80
CA PRO A 295 18.82 10.34 13.67
C PRO A 295 19.96 9.30 13.59
N LYS A 296 21.19 9.72 13.88
CA LYS A 296 22.37 8.84 13.74
C LYS A 296 22.27 7.54 14.56
N GLU A 297 21.74 7.63 15.77
CA GLU A 297 21.52 6.46 16.63
C GLU A 297 20.52 5.48 16.01
N VAL A 298 19.47 5.96 15.36
CA VAL A 298 18.48 5.14 14.63
C VAL A 298 19.08 4.56 13.36
N ALA A 299 19.95 5.31 12.65
CA ALA A 299 20.66 4.81 11.48
C ALA A 299 21.55 3.59 11.83
N VAL A 300 22.20 3.62 13.02
CA VAL A 300 22.96 2.46 13.52
C VAL A 300 22.05 1.26 13.79
N GLU A 301 20.88 1.48 14.39
CA GLU A 301 19.90 0.41 14.59
C GLU A 301 19.41 -0.17 13.26
N VAL A 302 19.13 0.69 12.25
CA VAL A 302 18.74 0.24 10.90
C VAL A 302 19.86 -0.59 10.28
N ALA A 303 21.13 -0.15 10.34
CA ALA A 303 22.26 -0.89 9.79
C ALA A 303 22.33 -2.32 10.37
N VAL A 304 22.21 -2.46 11.69
CA VAL A 304 22.20 -3.77 12.36
C VAL A 304 20.98 -4.61 11.94
N ALA A 305 19.80 -3.99 11.89
CA ALA A 305 18.56 -4.70 11.57
C ALA A 305 18.52 -5.23 10.13
N ILE A 306 19.21 -4.59 9.17
CA ILE A 306 19.22 -5.00 7.77
C ILE A 306 20.38 -5.90 7.39
N GLU A 307 21.38 -6.12 8.26
CA GLU A 307 22.56 -6.93 7.94
C GLU A 307 22.20 -8.33 7.42
N GLY A 308 21.22 -8.99 8.05
CA GLY A 308 20.73 -10.31 7.62
C GLY A 308 19.71 -10.27 6.47
N LEU A 309 19.26 -9.08 6.04
CA LEU A 309 18.19 -8.92 5.05
C LEU A 309 18.69 -8.71 3.63
N VAL A 310 19.98 -8.47 3.42
CA VAL A 310 20.58 -8.25 2.09
C VAL A 310 20.28 -9.40 1.12
N LYS A 311 20.12 -10.63 1.61
CA LYS A 311 19.72 -11.80 0.80
C LYS A 311 18.32 -11.69 0.19
N TYR A 312 17.49 -10.74 0.65
CA TYR A 312 16.13 -10.50 0.19
C TYR A 312 16.00 -9.30 -0.76
N HIS A 313 17.13 -8.69 -1.11
CA HIS A 313 17.16 -7.62 -2.10
C HIS A 313 16.91 -8.14 -3.51
#